data_5e82153de5acb66cc5ff8738d424f8a4
#
_entry.id   5e82153de5acb66cc5ff8738d424f8a4
#
_cell.length_a   1.000
_cell.length_b   1.000
_cell.length_c   1.000
_cell.angle_alpha   90.00
_cell.angle_beta   90.00
_cell.angle_gamma   90.00
#
_symmetry.space_group_name_H-M   'P 1'
#
loop_
_entity.id
_entity.type
_entity.pdbx_description
1 polymer ?
#
loop_
_entity_poly.entity_id
_entity_poly.type
_entity_poly.pdbx_seq_one_letter_code
_entity_poly.pdbx_strand_id
1 'polypeptide(L)'
;DEIGGSDYMQSFCRYVEDHAEIPNLYGDSEFSFENSKSEVIVQLADLISGTLSFLYDEHKKDANVPDYQGILKNKIIRIEQYPKMYDNYDLEKSALASEYDKDIAEICLHQAIDFINTYKDDDSEIRQGQLIVLKYLLFRFMNNDTRGYISTKELSGQLAWKYGKVGERKFRKEIMGGLRDSGVIISGSHDKKGYKIPSKKADIDDFLNHNISIILPMLGRLKKCHDIIKLGTCGVVDLYHADAYKKLKEFIEKDMAE
;
A
#
# COMPACT_ATOMS: atom_id res chain seq x y z
N ASP A 1 15.93 -22.43 -15.98
CA ASP A 1 16.80 -23.49 -16.51
C ASP A 1 16.18 -24.08 -17.77
N GLU A 2 16.98 -24.33 -18.79
CA GLU A 2 16.57 -25.02 -20.02
C GLU A 2 16.20 -26.47 -19.72
N ILE A 3 15.03 -26.69 -19.15
CA ILE A 3 14.46 -28.03 -19.00
C ILE A 3 13.28 -28.13 -19.97
N GLY A 4 13.55 -28.45 -21.23
CA GLY A 4 12.55 -28.61 -22.26
C GLY A 4 12.99 -28.08 -23.61
N GLY A 5 12.39 -28.55 -24.70
CA GLY A 5 12.65 -28.03 -26.04
C GLY A 5 12.16 -26.58 -26.17
N SER A 6 12.72 -25.84 -27.13
CA SER A 6 12.39 -24.42 -27.41
C SER A 6 10.89 -24.16 -27.55
N ASP A 7 10.15 -25.12 -28.08
CA ASP A 7 8.70 -25.03 -28.29
C ASP A 7 7.90 -25.03 -26.96
N TYR A 8 8.36 -25.82 -25.98
CA TYR A 8 7.75 -25.83 -24.65
C TYR A 8 7.98 -24.49 -23.94
N MET A 9 9.18 -23.95 -24.00
CA MET A 9 9.54 -22.69 -23.38
C MET A 9 8.76 -21.52 -23.98
N GLN A 10 8.63 -21.46 -25.31
CA GLN A 10 7.80 -20.45 -25.99
C GLN A 10 6.32 -20.58 -25.65
N SER A 11 5.81 -21.82 -25.56
CA SER A 11 4.43 -22.07 -25.17
C SER A 11 4.16 -21.66 -23.73
N PHE A 12 5.10 -21.90 -22.83
CA PHE A 12 5.01 -21.49 -21.45
C PHE A 12 5.05 -19.95 -21.30
N CYS A 13 5.94 -19.24 -22.01
CA CYS A 13 5.95 -17.77 -22.02
C CYS A 13 4.60 -17.22 -22.49
N ARG A 14 4.07 -17.68 -23.61
CA ARG A 14 2.75 -17.29 -24.08
C ARG A 14 1.63 -17.59 -23.08
N TYR A 15 1.67 -18.76 -22.45
CA TYR A 15 0.68 -19.11 -21.43
C TYR A 15 0.72 -18.12 -20.25
N VAL A 16 1.91 -17.75 -19.78
CA VAL A 16 2.08 -16.79 -18.69
C VAL A 16 1.62 -15.39 -19.10
N GLU A 17 1.97 -14.95 -20.31
CA GLU A 17 1.54 -13.66 -20.85
C GLU A 17 0.00 -13.57 -21.01
N ASP A 18 -0.62 -14.61 -21.54
CA ASP A 18 -2.08 -14.67 -21.79
C ASP A 18 -2.90 -14.85 -20.51
N HIS A 19 -2.33 -15.46 -19.45
CA HIS A 19 -3.03 -15.80 -18.21
C HIS A 19 -2.51 -15.02 -17.02
N ALA A 20 -1.74 -13.96 -17.23
CA ALA A 20 -1.31 -13.04 -16.18
C ALA A 20 -2.53 -12.25 -15.66
N GLU A 21 -3.36 -12.89 -14.82
CA GLU A 21 -4.48 -12.26 -14.10
C GLU A 21 -3.99 -11.23 -13.08
N ILE A 22 -2.71 -11.24 -12.76
CA ILE A 22 -2.09 -10.25 -11.87
C ILE A 22 -1.75 -9.04 -12.75
N PRO A 23 -2.38 -7.87 -12.51
CA PRO A 23 -1.95 -6.65 -13.16
C PRO A 23 -0.44 -6.51 -12.97
N ASN A 24 0.31 -6.38 -14.05
CA ASN A 24 1.75 -6.23 -13.99
C ASN A 24 2.09 -5.09 -13.03
N LEU A 25 2.58 -5.44 -11.85
CA LEU A 25 2.93 -4.47 -10.81
C LEU A 25 4.04 -3.52 -11.30
N TYR A 26 4.78 -3.97 -12.31
CA TYR A 26 6.03 -3.36 -12.79
C TYR A 26 6.02 -3.01 -14.28
N GLY A 27 4.85 -2.93 -14.91
CA GLY A 27 4.75 -2.70 -16.36
C GLY A 27 4.88 -4.00 -17.17
N ASP A 28 5.17 -3.90 -18.44
CA ASP A 28 5.35 -5.07 -19.31
C ASP A 28 6.54 -5.90 -18.81
N SER A 29 6.24 -7.03 -18.16
CA SER A 29 7.26 -7.98 -17.75
C SER A 29 7.58 -8.86 -18.95
N GLU A 30 8.79 -8.79 -19.45
CA GLU A 30 9.32 -9.78 -20.38
C GLU A 30 9.72 -11.05 -19.64
N PHE A 31 9.15 -12.16 -20.05
CA PHE A 31 9.60 -13.48 -19.60
C PHE A 31 10.65 -14.00 -20.59
N SER A 32 11.87 -14.19 -20.11
CA SER A 32 12.93 -14.80 -20.88
C SER A 32 13.49 -16.03 -20.16
N PHE A 33 13.94 -16.99 -20.94
CA PHE A 33 14.70 -18.12 -20.42
C PHE A 33 16.18 -17.80 -20.53
N GLU A 34 16.86 -17.80 -19.39
CA GLU A 34 18.28 -17.50 -19.31
C GLU A 34 19.06 -18.72 -18.87
N ASN A 35 20.31 -18.83 -19.36
CA ASN A 35 21.18 -19.91 -18.96
C ASN A 35 21.77 -19.64 -17.57
N SER A 36 21.42 -20.49 -16.60
CA SER A 36 21.92 -20.38 -15.23
C SER A 36 23.45 -20.40 -15.11
N LYS A 37 24.19 -20.94 -16.07
CA LYS A 37 25.65 -20.93 -16.05
C LYS A 37 26.27 -19.57 -16.37
N SER A 38 25.53 -18.71 -17.08
CA SER A 38 26.00 -17.38 -17.49
C SER A 38 25.38 -16.24 -16.70
N GLU A 39 24.16 -16.45 -16.14
CA GLU A 39 23.41 -15.41 -15.49
C GLU A 39 23.49 -15.48 -13.95
N VAL A 40 24.19 -14.52 -13.36
CA VAL A 40 24.44 -14.44 -11.91
C VAL A 40 23.14 -14.34 -11.10
N ILE A 41 22.12 -13.64 -11.63
CA ILE A 41 20.83 -13.47 -10.95
C ILE A 41 20.10 -14.82 -10.87
N VAL A 42 20.14 -15.62 -11.93
CA VAL A 42 19.54 -16.96 -11.93
C VAL A 42 20.27 -17.88 -10.95
N GLN A 43 21.63 -17.84 -10.92
CA GLN A 43 22.41 -18.59 -9.93
C GLN A 43 22.07 -18.19 -8.48
N LEU A 44 21.88 -16.90 -8.23
CA LEU A 44 21.47 -16.40 -6.91
C LEU A 44 20.06 -16.88 -6.54
N ALA A 45 19.13 -16.87 -7.48
CA ALA A 45 17.79 -17.38 -7.28
C ALA A 45 17.79 -18.89 -6.97
N ASP A 46 18.59 -19.66 -7.68
CA ASP A 46 18.76 -21.09 -7.43
C ASP A 46 19.36 -21.37 -6.03
N LEU A 47 20.36 -20.58 -5.63
CA LEU A 47 20.96 -20.68 -4.30
C LEU A 47 19.94 -20.38 -3.20
N ILE A 48 19.15 -19.31 -3.35
CA ILE A 48 18.10 -18.94 -2.40
C ILE A 48 17.00 -20.00 -2.37
N SER A 49 16.54 -20.48 -3.53
CA SER A 49 15.56 -21.55 -3.64
C SER A 49 16.02 -22.83 -2.93
N GLY A 50 17.26 -23.25 -3.18
CA GLY A 50 17.87 -24.39 -2.50
C GLY A 50 17.91 -24.22 -0.99
N THR A 51 18.31 -23.02 -0.53
CA THR A 51 18.36 -22.69 0.89
C THR A 51 16.97 -22.74 1.53
N LEU A 52 15.95 -22.17 0.87
CA LEU A 52 14.56 -22.21 1.34
C LEU A 52 14.02 -23.66 1.35
N SER A 53 14.40 -24.48 0.38
CA SER A 53 14.05 -25.90 0.38
C SER A 53 14.54 -26.62 1.64
N PHE A 54 15.74 -26.35 2.13
CA PHE A 54 16.22 -26.91 3.40
C PHE A 54 15.46 -26.42 4.62
N LEU A 55 14.91 -25.21 4.56
CA LEU A 55 14.14 -24.64 5.70
C LEU A 55 12.71 -25.20 5.78
N TYR A 56 12.09 -25.47 4.63
CA TYR A 56 10.64 -25.78 4.57
C TYR A 56 10.32 -27.20 4.13
N ASP A 57 11.25 -27.93 3.52
CA ASP A 57 11.05 -29.33 3.13
C ASP A 57 11.44 -30.24 4.31
N GLU A 58 10.43 -30.88 4.91
CA GLU A 58 10.64 -31.79 6.06
C GLU A 58 11.54 -32.98 5.72
N HIS A 59 11.57 -33.41 4.46
CA HIS A 59 12.40 -34.52 4.01
C HIS A 59 13.89 -34.15 3.87
N LYS A 60 14.20 -32.84 3.89
CA LYS A 60 15.58 -32.32 3.74
C LYS A 60 16.17 -31.79 5.06
N LYS A 61 15.45 -31.86 6.15
CA LYS A 61 15.96 -31.42 7.46
C LYS A 61 17.09 -32.33 7.92
N ASP A 62 18.30 -31.82 7.90
CA ASP A 62 19.49 -32.46 8.45
C ASP A 62 19.97 -31.67 9.66
N ALA A 63 20.47 -32.38 10.69
CA ALA A 63 20.98 -31.81 11.94
C ALA A 63 22.22 -30.91 11.74
N ASN A 64 22.90 -31.03 10.60
CA ASN A 64 24.11 -30.28 10.27
C ASN A 64 23.89 -29.06 9.35
N VAL A 65 22.65 -28.68 9.09
CA VAL A 65 22.34 -27.53 8.22
C VAL A 65 22.69 -26.23 8.97
N PRO A 66 23.45 -25.31 8.33
CA PRO A 66 23.72 -23.99 8.88
C PRO A 66 22.42 -23.23 9.19
N ASP A 67 22.48 -22.29 10.12
CA ASP A 67 21.34 -21.43 10.45
C ASP A 67 21.01 -20.45 9.29
N TYR A 68 20.47 -20.99 8.22
CA TYR A 68 20.03 -20.20 7.07
C TYR A 68 18.89 -19.22 7.45
N GLN A 69 18.08 -19.55 8.44
CA GLN A 69 17.01 -18.69 8.92
C GLN A 69 17.58 -17.41 9.53
N GLY A 70 18.64 -17.51 10.33
CA GLY A 70 19.32 -16.34 10.89
C GLY A 70 19.97 -15.48 9.80
N ILE A 71 20.59 -16.10 8.81
CA ILE A 71 21.26 -15.39 7.70
C ILE A 71 20.23 -14.64 6.82
N LEU A 72 19.08 -15.25 6.52
CA LEU A 72 18.09 -14.72 5.61
C LEU A 72 17.04 -13.81 6.29
N LYS A 73 16.89 -13.87 7.62
CA LYS A 73 15.84 -13.18 8.38
C LYS A 73 15.67 -11.70 8.04
N ASN A 74 16.77 -10.99 7.79
CA ASN A 74 16.75 -9.56 7.46
C ASN A 74 16.70 -9.28 5.94
N LYS A 75 16.68 -10.32 5.12
CA LYS A 75 16.67 -10.25 3.65
C LYS A 75 15.33 -10.66 3.06
N ILE A 76 14.58 -11.47 3.80
CA ILE A 76 13.26 -11.96 3.39
C ILE A 76 12.22 -10.94 3.82
N ILE A 77 11.53 -10.36 2.86
CA ILE A 77 10.43 -9.43 3.08
C ILE A 77 9.13 -10.22 3.34
N ARG A 78 8.96 -11.35 2.63
CA ARG A 78 7.76 -12.18 2.68
C ARG A 78 8.04 -13.59 2.19
N ILE A 79 7.38 -14.56 2.79
CA ILE A 79 7.33 -15.96 2.35
C ILE A 79 5.88 -16.32 2.09
N GLU A 80 5.59 -16.83 0.89
CA GLU A 80 4.30 -17.40 0.55
C GLU A 80 4.44 -18.89 0.31
N GLN A 81 3.55 -19.66 0.91
CA GLN A 81 3.50 -21.10 0.73
C GLN A 81 2.40 -21.46 -0.28
N TYR A 82 2.71 -22.36 -1.22
CA TYR A 82 1.77 -22.94 -2.17
C TYR A 82 1.68 -24.45 -1.97
N PRO A 83 0.53 -25.07 -2.21
CA PRO A 83 -0.70 -24.40 -2.63
C PRO A 83 -1.22 -23.48 -1.52
N LYS A 84 -1.69 -22.31 -1.90
CA LYS A 84 -2.48 -21.49 -0.96
C LYS A 84 -3.64 -22.38 -0.52
N MET A 85 -3.79 -22.59 0.78
CA MET A 85 -4.99 -23.23 1.27
C MET A 85 -6.17 -22.33 0.94
N TYR A 86 -6.93 -22.69 -0.09
CA TYR A 86 -8.13 -21.96 -0.53
C TYR A 86 -9.20 -21.90 0.56
N ASP A 87 -9.10 -22.76 1.58
CA ASP A 87 -9.92 -22.71 2.80
C ASP A 87 -9.78 -21.34 3.54
N ASN A 88 -8.75 -20.57 3.28
CA ASN A 88 -8.60 -19.21 3.81
C ASN A 88 -9.33 -18.14 2.99
N TYR A 89 -9.89 -18.47 1.82
CA TYR A 89 -10.83 -17.61 1.11
C TYR A 89 -12.25 -17.77 1.63
N ASP A 90 -12.53 -18.78 2.43
CA ASP A 90 -13.75 -18.85 3.23
C ASP A 90 -13.55 -17.92 4.43
N LEU A 91 -13.70 -16.62 4.16
CA LEU A 91 -13.58 -15.51 5.13
C LEU A 91 -14.47 -15.72 6.37
N GLU A 92 -15.46 -16.61 6.27
CA GLU A 92 -16.38 -16.96 7.35
C GLU A 92 -15.80 -17.99 8.34
N LYS A 93 -14.76 -18.74 7.98
CA LYS A 93 -14.22 -19.84 8.80
C LYS A 93 -12.87 -19.57 9.46
N SER A 94 -12.17 -18.49 9.11
CA SER A 94 -10.86 -18.22 9.70
C SER A 94 -11.02 -17.55 11.07
N ALA A 95 -10.12 -17.87 12.02
CA ALA A 95 -9.96 -17.13 13.28
C ALA A 95 -9.64 -15.62 13.03
N LEU A 96 -9.49 -15.22 11.78
CA LEU A 96 -9.34 -13.87 11.26
C LEU A 96 -10.67 -13.17 11.00
N ALA A 97 -11.79 -13.88 10.96
CA ALA A 97 -13.12 -13.32 10.73
C ALA A 97 -13.53 -12.29 11.80
N SER A 98 -12.98 -12.39 13.02
CA SER A 98 -13.22 -11.40 14.07
C SER A 98 -12.47 -10.07 13.87
N GLU A 99 -11.50 -10.03 12.96
CA GLU A 99 -10.69 -8.83 12.68
C GLU A 99 -10.96 -8.18 11.32
N TYR A 100 -11.81 -8.79 10.50
CA TYR A 100 -12.09 -8.36 9.13
C TYR A 100 -13.57 -7.98 8.99
N ASP A 101 -13.81 -6.78 8.49
CA ASP A 101 -15.15 -6.31 8.14
C ASP A 101 -15.30 -6.40 6.61
N LYS A 102 -16.12 -7.35 6.16
CA LYS A 102 -16.29 -7.63 4.73
C LYS A 102 -16.78 -6.41 3.97
N ASP A 103 -17.75 -5.69 4.51
CA ASP A 103 -18.36 -4.54 3.83
C ASP A 103 -17.33 -3.40 3.68
N ILE A 104 -16.56 -3.13 4.74
CA ILE A 104 -15.50 -2.10 4.70
C ILE A 104 -14.42 -2.48 3.68
N ALA A 105 -13.98 -3.72 3.71
CA ALA A 105 -12.95 -4.19 2.80
C ALA A 105 -13.40 -4.17 1.34
N GLU A 106 -14.63 -4.59 1.05
CA GLU A 106 -15.20 -4.55 -0.31
C GLU A 106 -15.32 -3.11 -0.82
N ILE A 107 -15.80 -2.17 0.00
CA ILE A 107 -15.88 -0.76 -0.36
C ILE A 107 -14.50 -0.20 -0.69
N CYS A 108 -13.50 -0.43 0.19
CA CYS A 108 -12.14 0.06 -0.01
C CYS A 108 -11.48 -0.57 -1.25
N LEU A 109 -11.75 -1.85 -1.51
CA LEU A 109 -11.28 -2.57 -2.68
C LEU A 109 -11.87 -1.99 -3.97
N HIS A 110 -13.20 -1.79 -4.02
CA HIS A 110 -13.87 -1.21 -5.18
C HIS A 110 -13.34 0.18 -5.50
N GLN A 111 -13.18 1.06 -4.50
CA GLN A 111 -12.59 2.39 -4.72
C GLN A 111 -11.18 2.34 -5.31
N ALA A 112 -10.36 1.39 -4.85
CA ALA A 112 -9.02 1.21 -5.39
C ALA A 112 -9.04 0.70 -6.85
N ILE A 113 -9.90 -0.27 -7.16
CA ILE A 113 -10.04 -0.84 -8.51
C ILE A 113 -10.61 0.22 -9.47
N ASP A 114 -11.63 0.97 -9.06
CA ASP A 114 -12.23 2.03 -9.86
C ASP A 114 -11.22 3.11 -10.22
N PHE A 115 -10.37 3.51 -9.27
CA PHE A 115 -9.28 4.43 -9.54
C PHE A 115 -8.31 3.88 -10.59
N ILE A 116 -7.89 2.62 -10.46
CA ILE A 116 -6.97 1.99 -11.41
C ILE A 116 -7.60 1.95 -12.80
N ASN A 117 -8.85 1.53 -12.92
CA ASN A 117 -9.56 1.44 -14.20
C ASN A 117 -9.76 2.81 -14.86
N THR A 118 -10.02 3.85 -14.06
CA THR A 118 -10.23 5.21 -14.54
C THR A 118 -8.95 5.84 -15.10
N TYR A 119 -7.81 5.58 -14.44
CA TYR A 119 -6.56 6.27 -14.74
C TYR A 119 -5.49 5.38 -15.37
N LYS A 120 -5.80 4.15 -15.77
CA LYS A 120 -4.83 3.20 -16.36
C LYS A 120 -4.09 3.74 -17.58
N ASP A 121 -4.74 4.58 -18.37
CA ASP A 121 -4.23 5.15 -19.62
C ASP A 121 -3.71 6.62 -19.44
N ASP A 122 -3.61 7.12 -18.22
CA ASP A 122 -3.08 8.45 -17.90
C ASP A 122 -1.55 8.38 -17.75
N ASP A 123 -0.82 8.93 -18.70
CA ASP A 123 0.64 8.91 -18.77
C ASP A 123 1.34 9.94 -17.88
N SER A 124 0.61 10.75 -17.11
CA SER A 124 1.24 11.74 -16.24
C SER A 124 2.09 11.05 -15.16
N GLU A 125 3.30 11.55 -14.90
CA GLU A 125 4.24 10.98 -13.91
C GLU A 125 3.58 10.78 -12.54
N ILE A 126 2.76 11.74 -12.11
CA ILE A 126 2.09 11.69 -10.81
C ILE A 126 1.05 10.57 -10.80
N ARG A 127 0.20 10.46 -11.85
CA ARG A 127 -0.81 9.39 -11.93
C ARG A 127 -0.18 8.01 -12.04
N GLN A 128 0.83 7.86 -12.85
CA GLN A 128 1.58 6.61 -12.92
C GLN A 128 2.21 6.25 -11.57
N GLY A 129 2.77 7.22 -10.85
CA GLY A 129 3.27 7.00 -9.49
C GLY A 129 2.17 6.57 -8.51
N GLN A 130 0.99 7.18 -8.58
CA GLN A 130 -0.19 6.81 -7.80
C GLN A 130 -0.65 5.38 -8.12
N LEU A 131 -0.70 5.02 -9.41
CA LEU A 131 -1.07 3.67 -9.86
C LEU A 131 -0.09 2.60 -9.34
N ILE A 132 1.22 2.85 -9.43
CA ILE A 132 2.24 1.92 -8.92
C ILE A 132 2.03 1.67 -7.42
N VAL A 133 1.90 2.73 -6.64
CA VAL A 133 1.73 2.61 -5.18
C VAL A 133 0.41 1.93 -4.83
N LEU A 134 -0.67 2.30 -5.51
CA LEU A 134 -1.99 1.72 -5.25
C LEU A 134 -2.04 0.24 -5.64
N LYS A 135 -1.49 -0.15 -6.79
CA LYS A 135 -1.38 -1.55 -7.20
C LYS A 135 -0.58 -2.37 -6.18
N TYR A 136 0.49 -1.80 -5.63
CA TYR A 136 1.26 -2.47 -4.58
C TYR A 136 0.48 -2.62 -3.27
N LEU A 137 -0.23 -1.58 -2.83
CA LEU A 137 -1.11 -1.65 -1.67
C LEU A 137 -2.21 -2.70 -1.86
N LEU A 138 -2.80 -2.74 -3.06
CA LEU A 138 -3.83 -3.71 -3.43
C LEU A 138 -3.29 -5.14 -3.46
N PHE A 139 -2.11 -5.34 -4.04
CA PHE A 139 -1.43 -6.62 -4.01
C PHE A 139 -1.22 -7.14 -2.58
N ARG A 140 -0.74 -6.29 -1.68
CA ARG A 140 -0.56 -6.61 -0.27
C ARG A 140 -1.90 -6.94 0.42
N PHE A 141 -2.93 -6.16 0.12
CA PHE A 141 -4.28 -6.38 0.63
C PHE A 141 -4.85 -7.74 0.18
N MET A 142 -4.80 -8.04 -1.12
CA MET A 142 -5.34 -9.28 -1.70
C MET A 142 -4.59 -10.55 -1.26
N ASN A 143 -3.32 -10.41 -0.92
CA ASN A 143 -2.50 -11.54 -0.46
C ASN A 143 -2.54 -11.75 1.06
N ASN A 144 -3.65 -11.40 1.72
CA ASN A 144 -3.89 -11.58 3.15
C ASN A 144 -2.93 -10.85 4.09
N ASP A 145 -2.21 -9.83 3.59
CA ASP A 145 -1.38 -8.96 4.44
C ASP A 145 -2.17 -7.71 4.89
N THR A 146 -3.42 -7.93 5.26
CA THR A 146 -4.34 -6.87 5.69
C THR A 146 -4.02 -6.32 7.08
N ARG A 147 -3.14 -7.00 7.83
CA ARG A 147 -2.83 -6.67 9.23
C ARG A 147 -1.78 -5.57 9.36
N GLY A 148 -0.84 -5.51 8.41
CA GLY A 148 0.34 -4.66 8.49
C GLY A 148 0.20 -3.34 7.75
N TYR A 149 0.71 -2.26 8.35
CA TYR A 149 0.96 -1.02 7.63
C TYR A 149 2.25 -1.14 6.84
N ILE A 150 2.21 -0.75 5.57
CA ILE A 150 3.37 -0.75 4.68
C ILE A 150 4.11 0.57 4.87
N SER A 151 5.41 0.49 5.14
CA SER A 151 6.21 1.67 5.46
C SER A 151 6.30 2.64 4.26
N THR A 152 6.41 3.94 4.56
CA THR A 152 6.66 4.97 3.53
C THR A 152 7.91 4.67 2.71
N LYS A 153 8.96 4.11 3.37
CA LYS A 153 10.20 3.73 2.70
C LYS A 153 10.00 2.62 1.67
N GLU A 154 9.20 1.62 2.02
CA GLU A 154 8.88 0.50 1.13
C GLU A 154 8.05 0.97 -0.06
N LEU A 155 6.99 1.75 0.19
CA LEU A 155 6.14 2.31 -0.88
C LEU A 155 6.90 3.27 -1.80
N SER A 156 7.74 4.15 -1.26
CA SER A 156 8.57 5.03 -2.08
C SER A 156 9.65 4.27 -2.85
N GLY A 157 10.09 3.13 -2.32
CA GLY A 157 10.98 2.20 -3.01
C GLY A 157 10.38 1.64 -4.30
N GLN A 158 9.05 1.42 -4.32
CA GLN A 158 8.34 0.97 -5.53
C GLN A 158 8.41 2.01 -6.67
N LEU A 159 8.58 3.29 -6.35
CA LEU A 159 8.72 4.35 -7.35
C LEU A 159 10.17 4.53 -7.81
N ALA A 160 11.12 4.18 -6.96
CA ALA A 160 12.52 4.51 -7.16
C ALA A 160 13.13 3.90 -8.43
N TRP A 161 12.68 2.73 -8.84
CA TRP A 161 13.17 2.06 -10.05
C TRP A 161 12.74 2.79 -11.33
N LYS A 162 11.56 3.44 -11.35
CA LYS A 162 11.03 4.15 -12.53
C LYS A 162 11.35 5.65 -12.52
N TYR A 163 11.27 6.28 -11.35
CA TYR A 163 11.38 7.74 -11.20
C TYR A 163 12.58 8.19 -10.37
N GLY A 164 13.45 7.27 -9.95
CA GLY A 164 14.52 7.57 -9.02
C GLY A 164 14.00 7.89 -7.62
N LYS A 165 14.86 8.45 -6.78
CA LYS A 165 14.53 8.73 -5.38
C LYS A 165 13.47 9.82 -5.27
N VAL A 166 12.28 9.45 -4.81
CA VAL A 166 11.17 10.37 -4.54
C VAL A 166 11.30 10.91 -3.12
N GLY A 167 11.30 12.24 -2.96
CA GLY A 167 11.34 12.88 -1.65
C GLY A 167 10.05 12.62 -0.85
N GLU A 168 10.19 12.45 0.47
CA GLU A 168 9.07 12.09 1.35
C GLU A 168 7.90 13.09 1.27
N ARG A 169 8.19 14.40 1.15
CA ARG A 169 7.16 15.43 1.01
C ARG A 169 6.36 15.28 -0.28
N LYS A 170 7.05 15.04 -1.43
CA LYS A 170 6.41 14.79 -2.74
C LYS A 170 5.55 13.54 -2.65
N PHE A 171 6.10 12.45 -2.09
CA PHE A 171 5.37 11.20 -1.89
C PHE A 171 4.09 11.39 -1.09
N ARG A 172 4.18 12.04 0.07
CA ARG A 172 3.00 12.24 0.94
C ARG A 172 1.95 13.15 0.32
N LYS A 173 2.36 14.25 -0.34
CA LYS A 173 1.44 15.24 -0.89
C LYS A 173 0.85 14.79 -2.22
N GLU A 174 1.70 14.41 -3.17
CA GLU A 174 1.27 14.20 -4.57
C GLU A 174 0.82 12.76 -4.82
N ILE A 175 1.45 11.79 -4.18
CA ILE A 175 1.05 10.39 -4.36
C ILE A 175 -0.06 10.03 -3.37
N MET A 176 0.21 10.04 -2.08
CA MET A 176 -0.77 9.60 -1.08
C MET A 176 -1.93 10.58 -0.91
N GLY A 177 -1.65 11.88 -0.92
CA GLY A 177 -2.67 12.93 -0.89
C GLY A 177 -3.55 12.85 -2.13
N GLY A 178 -2.97 12.81 -3.32
CA GLY A 178 -3.72 12.74 -4.58
C GLY A 178 -4.58 11.48 -4.72
N LEU A 179 -4.16 10.31 -4.18
CA LEU A 179 -5.01 9.13 -4.11
C LEU A 179 -6.24 9.37 -3.21
N ARG A 180 -6.04 9.94 -2.04
CA ARG A 180 -7.13 10.26 -1.10
C ARG A 180 -8.07 11.32 -1.63
N ASP A 181 -7.54 12.37 -2.25
CA ASP A 181 -8.33 13.44 -2.90
C ASP A 181 -9.19 12.90 -4.05
N SER A 182 -8.76 11.79 -4.66
CA SER A 182 -9.53 11.08 -5.70
C SER A 182 -10.50 10.03 -5.13
N GLY A 183 -10.69 9.98 -3.80
CA GLY A 183 -11.67 9.10 -3.15
C GLY A 183 -11.13 7.71 -2.76
N VAL A 184 -9.86 7.41 -3.00
CA VAL A 184 -9.28 6.13 -2.57
C VAL A 184 -9.08 6.12 -1.06
N ILE A 185 -9.70 5.16 -0.38
CA ILE A 185 -9.63 5.06 1.07
C ILE A 185 -8.33 4.37 1.48
N ILE A 186 -7.40 5.14 2.05
CA ILE A 186 -6.11 4.65 2.53
C ILE A 186 -5.90 5.11 3.96
N SER A 187 -5.84 4.17 4.89
CA SER A 187 -5.49 4.44 6.28
C SER A 187 -3.98 4.74 6.41
N GLY A 188 -3.66 5.74 7.22
CA GLY A 188 -2.29 6.04 7.62
C GLY A 188 -2.22 6.07 9.13
N SER A 189 -1.17 5.49 9.70
CA SER A 189 -0.94 5.53 11.13
C SER A 189 0.35 6.29 11.43
N HIS A 190 0.27 7.21 12.38
CA HIS A 190 1.43 7.95 12.88
C HIS A 190 2.42 7.00 13.60
N ASP A 191 1.89 6.13 14.45
CA ASP A 191 2.69 5.24 15.29
C ASP A 191 3.31 4.10 14.45
N LYS A 192 2.55 3.55 13.50
CA LYS A 192 2.99 2.44 12.63
C LYS A 192 3.76 2.92 11.39
N LYS A 193 3.88 4.25 11.20
CA LYS A 193 4.67 4.90 10.13
C LYS A 193 4.45 4.33 8.73
N GLY A 194 3.18 4.11 8.37
CA GLY A 194 2.87 3.48 7.09
C GLY A 194 1.45 3.71 6.63
N TYR A 195 1.12 3.00 5.56
CA TYR A 195 -0.17 3.07 4.88
C TYR A 195 -0.70 1.68 4.60
N LYS A 196 -2.03 1.53 4.58
CA LYS A 196 -2.71 0.32 4.13
C LYS A 196 -4.10 0.62 3.59
N ILE A 197 -4.66 -0.28 2.79
CA ILE A 197 -6.08 -0.30 2.47
C ILE A 197 -6.81 -0.84 3.71
N PRO A 198 -7.83 -0.14 4.25
CA PRO A 198 -8.56 -0.61 5.42
C PRO A 198 -9.29 -1.91 5.17
N SER A 199 -9.29 -2.78 6.16
CA SER A 199 -10.00 -4.06 6.13
C SER A 199 -10.97 -4.23 7.30
N LYS A 200 -10.97 -3.29 8.25
CA LYS A 200 -11.80 -3.33 9.45
C LYS A 200 -12.12 -1.93 9.96
N LYS A 201 -13.18 -1.82 10.76
CA LYS A 201 -13.61 -0.57 11.37
C LYS A 201 -12.48 0.14 12.13
N ALA A 202 -11.68 -0.60 12.89
CA ALA A 202 -10.57 -0.02 13.65
C ALA A 202 -9.55 0.72 12.77
N ASP A 203 -9.35 0.30 11.51
CA ASP A 203 -8.46 1.00 10.56
C ASP A 203 -9.04 2.34 10.11
N ILE A 204 -10.37 2.42 9.99
CA ILE A 204 -11.08 3.67 9.69
C ILE A 204 -11.05 4.59 10.91
N ASP A 205 -11.30 4.04 12.10
CA ASP A 205 -11.24 4.79 13.35
C ASP A 205 -9.83 5.37 13.58
N ASP A 206 -8.77 4.60 13.34
CA ASP A 206 -7.38 5.07 13.40
C ASP A 206 -7.15 6.23 12.42
N PHE A 207 -7.66 6.12 11.19
CA PHE A 207 -7.54 7.17 10.19
C PHE A 207 -8.28 8.44 10.60
N LEU A 208 -9.52 8.32 11.07
CA LEU A 208 -10.33 9.45 11.51
C LEU A 208 -9.71 10.12 12.74
N ASN A 209 -9.36 9.36 13.77
CA ASN A 209 -8.75 9.86 15.00
C ASN A 209 -7.45 10.60 14.74
N HIS A 210 -6.61 10.07 13.83
CA HIS A 210 -5.38 10.73 13.42
C HIS A 210 -5.68 12.11 12.79
N ASN A 211 -6.62 12.17 11.84
CA ASN A 211 -6.97 13.43 11.18
C ASN A 211 -7.61 14.43 12.13
N ILE A 212 -8.51 13.97 12.99
CA ILE A 212 -9.17 14.80 14.02
C ILE A 212 -8.12 15.39 14.97
N SER A 213 -7.14 14.61 15.41
CA SER A 213 -6.06 15.08 16.30
C SER A 213 -5.20 16.21 15.70
N ILE A 214 -5.22 16.37 14.38
CA ILE A 214 -4.54 17.45 13.67
C ILE A 214 -5.48 18.63 13.44
N ILE A 215 -6.69 18.36 12.97
CA ILE A 215 -7.65 19.40 12.54
C ILE A 215 -8.16 20.21 13.73
N LEU A 216 -8.61 19.56 14.81
CA LEU A 216 -9.19 20.27 15.95
C LEU A 216 -8.24 21.26 16.62
N PRO A 217 -6.97 20.93 16.91
CA PRO A 217 -6.02 21.93 17.43
C PRO A 217 -5.77 23.10 16.47
N MET A 218 -5.79 22.84 15.14
CA MET A 218 -5.63 23.90 14.15
C MET A 218 -6.83 24.84 14.14
N LEU A 219 -8.06 24.32 14.16
CA LEU A 219 -9.29 25.11 14.26
C LEU A 219 -9.31 25.93 15.57
N GLY A 220 -8.93 25.32 16.68
CA GLY A 220 -8.82 26.02 17.98
C GLY A 220 -7.84 27.20 17.97
N ARG A 221 -6.71 27.06 17.26
CA ARG A 221 -5.75 28.16 17.10
C ARG A 221 -6.30 29.28 16.22
N LEU A 222 -6.98 28.94 15.13
CA LEU A 222 -7.61 29.94 14.26
C LEU A 222 -8.71 30.71 14.99
N LYS A 223 -9.53 30.04 15.79
CA LYS A 223 -10.54 30.67 16.64
C LYS A 223 -9.91 31.63 17.63
N LYS A 224 -8.90 31.19 18.39
CA LYS A 224 -8.19 32.06 19.34
C LYS A 224 -7.61 33.31 18.68
N CYS A 225 -7.01 33.16 17.49
CA CYS A 225 -6.50 34.28 16.71
C CYS A 225 -7.63 35.27 16.36
N HIS A 226 -8.75 34.79 15.84
CA HIS A 226 -9.90 35.61 15.51
C HIS A 226 -10.43 36.38 16.76
N ASP A 227 -10.62 35.69 17.89
CA ASP A 227 -11.16 36.26 19.10
C ASP A 227 -10.24 37.37 19.67
N ILE A 228 -8.93 37.15 19.66
CA ILE A 228 -7.94 38.15 20.09
C ILE A 228 -8.02 39.40 19.22
N ILE A 229 -8.04 39.26 17.89
CA ILE A 229 -8.10 40.42 16.97
C ILE A 229 -9.43 41.17 17.12
N LYS A 230 -10.55 40.44 17.18
CA LYS A 230 -11.88 41.04 17.35
C LYS A 230 -12.00 41.84 18.64
N LEU A 231 -11.52 41.26 19.74
CA LEU A 231 -11.51 41.96 21.05
C LEU A 231 -10.55 43.15 21.02
N GLY A 232 -9.30 42.99 20.52
CA GLY A 232 -8.31 44.06 20.48
C GLY A 232 -8.69 45.24 19.60
N THR A 233 -9.57 45.03 18.62
CA THR A 233 -10.08 46.07 17.72
C THR A 233 -11.49 46.56 18.09
N CYS A 234 -11.99 46.18 19.25
CA CYS A 234 -13.37 46.49 19.70
C CYS A 234 -14.43 46.11 18.66
N GLY A 235 -14.20 45.01 17.93
CA GLY A 235 -15.12 44.49 16.90
C GLY A 235 -15.00 45.14 15.52
N VAL A 236 -14.08 46.10 15.35
CA VAL A 236 -13.89 46.76 14.05
C VAL A 236 -13.33 45.79 12.99
N VAL A 237 -12.48 44.89 13.39
CA VAL A 237 -11.91 43.85 12.52
C VAL A 237 -12.52 42.48 12.87
N ASP A 238 -13.33 41.94 11.97
CA ASP A 238 -13.82 40.56 12.04
C ASP A 238 -13.23 39.78 10.88
N LEU A 239 -12.26 38.85 11.19
CA LEU A 239 -11.55 38.08 10.19
C LEU A 239 -12.45 37.16 9.39
N TYR A 240 -13.64 36.80 9.90
CA TYR A 240 -14.57 35.89 9.21
C TYR A 240 -15.55 36.62 8.27
N HIS A 241 -15.46 37.95 8.14
CA HIS A 241 -16.28 38.71 7.21
C HIS A 241 -15.89 38.55 5.75
N ALA A 242 -14.65 38.19 5.48
CA ALA A 242 -14.20 37.94 4.11
C ALA A 242 -14.81 36.65 3.55
N ASP A 243 -15.28 36.69 2.30
CA ASP A 243 -15.91 35.53 1.62
C ASP A 243 -15.04 34.27 1.62
N ALA A 244 -13.72 34.45 1.58
CA ALA A 244 -12.76 33.33 1.65
C ALA A 244 -12.84 32.51 2.94
N TYR A 245 -13.37 33.09 4.02
CA TYR A 245 -13.42 32.45 5.34
C TYR A 245 -14.82 32.04 5.79
N LYS A 246 -15.86 32.23 4.96
CA LYS A 246 -17.23 31.85 5.31
C LYS A 246 -17.36 30.37 5.67
N LYS A 247 -16.76 29.47 4.88
CA LYS A 247 -16.75 28.03 5.18
C LYS A 247 -16.04 27.71 6.49
N LEU A 248 -14.94 28.40 6.78
CA LEU A 248 -14.19 28.20 8.02
C LEU A 248 -15.04 28.62 9.22
N LYS A 249 -15.77 29.76 9.11
CA LYS A 249 -16.71 30.23 10.13
C LYS A 249 -17.78 29.19 10.43
N GLU A 250 -18.42 28.64 9.39
CA GLU A 250 -19.45 27.61 9.54
C GLU A 250 -18.94 26.36 10.28
N PHE A 251 -17.71 25.94 10.00
CA PHE A 251 -17.09 24.80 10.71
C PHE A 251 -16.84 25.12 12.19
N ILE A 252 -16.31 26.30 12.49
CA ILE A 252 -15.98 26.68 13.87
C ILE A 252 -17.27 26.95 14.71
N GLU A 253 -18.31 27.47 14.10
CA GLU A 253 -19.58 27.77 14.82
C GLU A 253 -20.42 26.50 15.04
N LYS A 254 -20.40 25.53 14.13
CA LYS A 254 -21.11 24.25 14.31
C LYS A 254 -20.50 23.37 15.40
N ASP A 255 -19.17 23.38 15.51
CA ASP A 255 -18.43 22.59 16.52
C ASP A 255 -18.63 23.10 17.96
N MET A 256 -19.34 24.23 18.13
CA MET A 256 -19.63 24.86 19.42
C MET A 256 -21.09 24.78 19.87
N ALA A 257 -21.94 24.16 19.04
CA ALA A 257 -23.37 24.01 19.35
C ALA A 257 -23.70 22.64 19.96
N GLU A 258 -22.71 21.76 20.07
CA GLU A 258 -22.75 20.47 20.77
C GLU A 258 -21.93 20.54 22.07
#